data_be98aeaf39c8b9fbceb3efe02f10fd59
#
_entry.id   be98aeaf39c8b9fbceb3efe02f10fd59
#
_cell.length_a   1.000
_cell.length_b   1.000
_cell.length_c   1.000
_cell.angle_alpha   90.00
_cell.angle_beta   90.00
_cell.angle_gamma   90.00
#
_symmetry.space_group_name_H-M   'P 1'
#
loop_
_entity.id
_entity.type
_entity.pdbx_description
1 polymer ?
#
loop_
_entity_poly.entity_id
_entity_poly.type
_entity_poly.pdbx_seq_one_letter_code
_entity_poly.pdbx_strand_id
1 'polypeptide(L)'
;VIPISPKPKVAKPAPRGASDFAARVKARSGQLRVHLDRRETIIKVVREAHATLDPQSIGFWLVRELDDWIPAPSWTVVAPDVSGQPALVAQRGLTTVVEPSVWVVANYVMSQAEGLTSADLSADHRVGAGATGSALAFPLLCRGRTVGALVAIDPTPSASRPTLSDSVLAKMETLFDLVALALDNALSYRKEEALSITDDLTSLANSRYLNLVLRREEKRAGRSGRPLSVLFIDMDGFKGINTNHGHLAGSKALVEAADVIRGSARETDVVARFGGDEFSLVLPDTDDRGALAVAERVLHRLRSFVFLQGDSLALRLTASIGVATLPDVAESAEDLLKAADTAMYRVKDAGGDGIHVAEKGT
;
A
#
# COMPACT_ATOMS: atom_id res chain seq x y z
N VAL A 1 23.65 -0.50 43.88
CA VAL A 1 24.51 -0.83 42.73
C VAL A 1 24.13 -2.24 42.29
N ILE A 2 23.34 -2.37 41.23
CA ILE A 2 22.92 -3.64 40.63
C ILE A 2 24.04 -4.05 39.67
N PRO A 3 24.61 -5.26 39.74
CA PRO A 3 25.66 -5.68 38.84
C PRO A 3 25.12 -5.87 37.43
N ILE A 4 25.72 -5.17 36.48
CA ILE A 4 25.43 -5.29 35.03
C ILE A 4 25.98 -6.64 34.56
N SER A 5 25.09 -7.56 34.20
CA SER A 5 25.46 -8.83 33.58
C SER A 5 26.20 -8.58 32.25
N PRO A 6 27.25 -9.35 31.92
CA PRO A 6 28.01 -9.16 30.69
C PRO A 6 27.12 -9.44 29.46
N LYS A 7 27.21 -8.54 28.48
CA LYS A 7 26.56 -8.70 27.19
C LYS A 7 26.93 -10.05 26.56
N PRO A 8 25.96 -10.85 26.06
CA PRO A 8 26.29 -12.10 25.40
C PRO A 8 27.17 -11.79 24.18
N LYS A 9 28.27 -12.52 24.03
CA LYS A 9 29.11 -12.47 22.83
C LYS A 9 28.24 -12.83 21.61
N VAL A 10 28.07 -11.87 20.72
CA VAL A 10 27.48 -12.10 19.40
C VAL A 10 28.38 -13.12 18.71
N ALA A 11 27.85 -14.32 18.44
CA ALA A 11 28.57 -15.33 17.67
C ALA A 11 28.89 -14.75 16.29
N LYS A 12 30.15 -14.79 15.89
CA LYS A 12 30.58 -14.40 14.53
C LYS A 12 29.72 -15.13 13.51
N PRO A 13 29.21 -14.46 12.46
CA PRO A 13 28.52 -15.13 11.39
C PRO A 13 29.43 -16.19 10.79
N ALA A 14 28.90 -17.40 10.61
CA ALA A 14 29.62 -18.47 9.93
C ALA A 14 30.03 -17.99 8.53
N PRO A 15 31.21 -18.37 8.01
CA PRO A 15 31.67 -17.92 6.70
C PRO A 15 30.65 -18.32 5.63
N ARG A 16 30.25 -17.36 4.80
CA ARG A 16 29.32 -17.50 3.66
C ARG A 16 29.94 -18.26 2.50
N GLY A 17 30.74 -19.27 2.74
CA GLY A 17 31.45 -20.06 1.73
C GLY A 17 31.22 -21.54 1.92
N ALA A 18 30.68 -22.17 0.90
CA ALA A 18 30.80 -23.61 0.58
C ALA A 18 30.11 -24.64 1.50
N SER A 19 29.29 -24.31 2.48
CA SER A 19 28.52 -25.34 3.20
C SER A 19 27.11 -25.46 2.65
N ASP A 20 26.69 -26.70 2.39
CA ASP A 20 25.33 -27.10 2.02
C ASP A 20 24.27 -26.45 2.92
N PHE A 21 23.14 -26.00 2.35
CA PHE A 21 22.09 -25.30 3.07
C PHE A 21 21.54 -26.13 4.23
N ALA A 22 21.28 -27.41 3.99
CA ALA A 22 20.81 -28.31 5.05
C ALA A 22 21.80 -28.40 6.23
N ALA A 23 23.11 -28.43 5.96
CA ALA A 23 24.13 -28.42 6.99
C ALA A 23 24.11 -27.13 7.81
N ARG A 24 23.89 -25.97 7.18
CA ARG A 24 23.76 -24.68 7.86
C ARG A 24 22.52 -24.64 8.78
N VAL A 25 21.37 -25.10 8.29
CA VAL A 25 20.12 -25.20 9.08
C VAL A 25 20.33 -26.12 10.29
N LYS A 26 20.91 -27.30 10.08
CA LYS A 26 21.19 -28.27 11.17
C LYS A 26 22.14 -27.72 12.23
N ALA A 27 23.21 -27.05 11.83
CA ALA A 27 24.18 -26.45 12.75
C ALA A 27 23.56 -25.33 13.63
N ARG A 28 22.57 -24.59 13.10
CA ARG A 28 21.87 -23.54 13.84
C ARG A 28 20.72 -24.05 14.72
N SER A 29 20.17 -25.22 14.45
CA SER A 29 18.99 -25.75 15.13
C SER A 29 19.13 -25.81 16.67
N GLY A 30 20.30 -26.20 17.20
CA GLY A 30 20.56 -26.25 18.64
C GLY A 30 20.63 -24.85 19.30
N GLN A 31 21.23 -23.88 18.62
CA GLN A 31 21.32 -22.49 19.12
C GLN A 31 19.94 -21.79 19.03
N LEU A 32 19.21 -22.08 17.97
CA LEU A 32 17.87 -21.52 17.73
C LEU A 32 16.88 -21.95 18.82
N ARG A 33 16.96 -23.22 19.28
CA ARG A 33 16.12 -23.69 20.39
C ARG A 33 16.26 -22.82 21.64
N VAL A 34 17.51 -22.51 22.07
CA VAL A 34 17.79 -21.67 23.24
C VAL A 34 17.32 -20.23 23.03
N HIS A 35 17.43 -19.73 21.81
CA HIS A 35 16.99 -18.37 21.46
C HIS A 35 15.46 -18.24 21.53
N LEU A 36 14.73 -19.21 20.95
CA LEU A 36 13.27 -19.22 20.95
C LEU A 36 12.63 -19.49 22.31
N ASP A 37 13.38 -20.05 23.27
CA ASP A 37 12.91 -20.25 24.66
C ASP A 37 12.91 -18.95 25.48
N ARG A 38 13.52 -17.87 25.01
CA ARG A 38 13.61 -16.62 25.76
C ARG A 38 12.30 -15.83 25.68
N ARG A 39 11.74 -15.47 26.83
CA ARG A 39 10.59 -14.56 26.92
C ARG A 39 10.79 -13.26 26.12
N GLU A 40 12.01 -12.74 26.14
CA GLU A 40 12.39 -11.53 25.40
C GLU A 40 12.18 -11.66 23.89
N THR A 41 12.40 -12.85 23.31
CA THR A 41 12.18 -13.10 21.89
C THR A 41 10.70 -12.99 21.55
N ILE A 42 9.82 -13.61 22.33
CA ILE A 42 8.36 -13.54 22.12
C ILE A 42 7.86 -12.09 22.25
N ILE A 43 8.30 -11.39 23.32
CA ILE A 43 7.91 -9.98 23.53
C ILE A 43 8.40 -9.11 22.37
N LYS A 44 9.61 -9.32 21.87
CA LYS A 44 10.14 -8.61 20.71
C LYS A 44 9.29 -8.85 19.47
N VAL A 45 8.97 -10.12 19.16
CA VAL A 45 8.14 -10.50 18.00
C VAL A 45 6.77 -9.81 18.09
N VAL A 46 6.09 -9.91 19.22
CA VAL A 46 4.78 -9.28 19.41
C VAL A 46 4.87 -7.77 19.23
N ARG A 47 5.81 -7.12 19.89
CA ARG A 47 5.95 -5.66 19.81
C ARG A 47 6.24 -5.17 18.40
N GLU A 48 7.21 -5.78 17.71
CA GLU A 48 7.63 -5.32 16.38
C GLU A 48 6.60 -5.67 15.29
N ALA A 49 6.00 -6.87 15.33
CA ALA A 49 4.99 -7.28 14.37
C ALA A 49 3.69 -6.47 14.51
N HIS A 50 3.31 -6.06 15.74
CA HIS A 50 2.09 -5.29 15.99
C HIS A 50 2.32 -3.77 16.10
N ALA A 51 3.54 -3.27 15.84
CA ALA A 51 3.85 -1.85 15.87
C ALA A 51 3.29 -1.07 14.67
N THR A 52 2.87 -1.76 13.62
CA THR A 52 2.42 -1.16 12.35
C THR A 52 1.30 -1.97 11.72
N LEU A 53 0.47 -1.29 10.91
CA LEU A 53 -0.52 -1.89 10.01
C LEU A 53 -0.02 -1.94 8.56
N ASP A 54 1.27 -1.74 8.33
CA ASP A 54 1.86 -1.89 7.00
C ASP A 54 2.41 -3.31 6.78
N PRO A 55 1.82 -4.12 5.89
CA PRO A 55 2.27 -5.49 5.61
C PRO A 55 3.75 -5.57 5.20
N GLN A 56 4.24 -4.57 4.46
CA GLN A 56 5.64 -4.55 4.00
C GLN A 56 6.60 -4.39 5.17
N SER A 57 6.31 -3.48 6.09
CA SER A 57 7.11 -3.27 7.30
C SER A 57 7.17 -4.53 8.17
N ILE A 58 6.03 -5.22 8.37
CA ILE A 58 5.97 -6.50 9.08
C ILE A 58 6.82 -7.55 8.36
N GLY A 59 6.67 -7.68 7.05
CA GLY A 59 7.41 -8.64 6.25
C GLY A 59 8.93 -8.37 6.26
N PHE A 60 9.38 -7.13 6.09
CA PHE A 60 10.79 -6.76 6.15
C PHE A 60 11.41 -7.06 7.51
N TRP A 61 10.71 -6.74 8.59
CA TRP A 61 11.16 -7.09 9.92
C TRP A 61 11.33 -8.62 10.07
N LEU A 62 10.34 -9.41 9.65
CA LEU A 62 10.35 -10.87 9.73
C LEU A 62 11.53 -11.47 8.95
N VAL A 63 11.72 -11.06 7.70
CA VAL A 63 12.81 -11.55 6.83
C VAL A 63 14.18 -11.25 7.46
N ARG A 64 14.36 -10.08 8.07
CA ARG A 64 15.60 -9.71 8.75
C ARG A 64 15.88 -10.59 9.98
N GLU A 65 14.88 -10.81 10.83
CA GLU A 65 15.04 -11.67 12.02
C GLU A 65 15.35 -13.12 11.64
N LEU A 66 14.68 -13.62 10.60
CA LEU A 66 14.90 -15.00 10.13
C LEU A 66 16.27 -15.22 9.53
N ASP A 67 16.86 -14.25 8.88
CA ASP A 67 18.23 -14.38 8.37
C ASP A 67 19.24 -14.51 9.50
N ASP A 68 19.00 -13.84 10.63
CA ASP A 68 19.82 -14.01 11.83
C ASP A 68 19.64 -15.39 12.48
N TRP A 69 18.45 -15.98 12.36
CA TRP A 69 18.11 -17.27 12.95
C TRP A 69 18.54 -18.44 12.07
N ILE A 70 18.18 -18.38 10.79
CA ILE A 70 18.43 -19.43 9.80
C ILE A 70 19.04 -18.74 8.56
N PRO A 71 20.36 -18.75 8.43
CA PRO A 71 21.01 -18.11 7.30
C PRO A 71 20.67 -18.82 5.99
N ALA A 72 19.90 -18.15 5.14
CA ALA A 72 19.57 -18.58 3.78
C ALA A 72 20.04 -17.52 2.76
N PRO A 73 20.39 -17.92 1.51
CA PRO A 73 20.72 -16.97 0.46
C PRO A 73 19.57 -16.01 0.14
N SER A 74 18.33 -16.49 0.20
CA SER A 74 17.13 -15.67 0.04
C SER A 74 16.06 -16.01 1.05
N TRP A 75 15.35 -14.97 1.52
CA TRP A 75 14.13 -15.06 2.28
C TRP A 75 13.07 -14.19 1.63
N THR A 76 11.84 -14.69 1.54
CA THR A 76 10.69 -13.98 0.97
C THR A 76 9.44 -14.21 1.79
N VAL A 77 8.61 -13.17 1.90
CA VAL A 77 7.23 -13.23 2.40
C VAL A 77 6.30 -12.97 1.23
N VAL A 78 5.43 -13.93 0.96
CA VAL A 78 4.37 -13.83 -0.06
C VAL A 78 3.03 -13.85 0.65
N ALA A 79 2.13 -12.95 0.29
CA ALA A 79 0.76 -12.91 0.82
C ALA A 79 -0.22 -12.43 -0.27
N PRO A 80 -1.53 -12.67 -0.12
CA PRO A 80 -2.53 -12.15 -1.06
C PRO A 80 -2.53 -10.62 -1.07
N ASP A 81 -2.61 -10.03 -2.25
CA ASP A 81 -2.90 -8.61 -2.42
C ASP A 81 -4.39 -8.30 -2.19
N VAL A 82 -4.80 -7.05 -2.43
CA VAL A 82 -6.21 -6.62 -2.29
C VAL A 82 -7.17 -7.33 -3.25
N SER A 83 -6.65 -7.88 -4.36
CA SER A 83 -7.42 -8.67 -5.33
C SER A 83 -7.45 -10.16 -4.99
N GLY A 84 -6.71 -10.58 -3.96
CA GLY A 84 -6.56 -11.97 -3.54
C GLY A 84 -5.49 -12.74 -4.32
N GLN A 85 -4.70 -12.08 -5.17
CA GLN A 85 -3.60 -12.71 -5.90
C GLN A 85 -2.33 -12.73 -5.06
N PRO A 86 -1.53 -13.80 -5.12
CA PRO A 86 -0.24 -13.85 -4.45
C PRO A 86 0.66 -12.70 -4.88
N ALA A 87 1.18 -11.94 -3.91
CA ALA A 87 2.06 -10.82 -4.13
C ALA A 87 3.26 -10.86 -3.18
N LEU A 88 4.37 -10.30 -3.60
CA LEU A 88 5.57 -10.16 -2.80
C LEU A 88 5.37 -9.07 -1.76
N VAL A 89 5.43 -9.43 -0.48
CA VAL A 89 5.30 -8.49 0.64
C VAL A 89 6.67 -7.97 1.06
N ALA A 90 7.63 -8.88 1.22
CA ALA A 90 9.01 -8.52 1.57
C ALA A 90 9.99 -9.56 1.03
N GLN A 91 11.23 -9.12 0.85
CA GLN A 91 12.27 -10.01 0.34
C GLN A 91 13.67 -9.58 0.80
N ARG A 92 14.56 -10.57 0.87
CA ARG A 92 15.99 -10.40 1.04
C ARG A 92 16.73 -11.42 0.20
N GLY A 93 17.69 -10.98 -0.59
CA GLY A 93 18.50 -11.87 -1.45
C GLY A 93 17.73 -12.50 -2.62
N LEU A 94 16.54 -12.00 -2.97
CA LEU A 94 15.79 -12.44 -4.13
C LEU A 94 16.55 -12.05 -5.41
N THR A 95 16.75 -13.02 -6.29
CA THR A 95 17.35 -12.82 -7.61
C THR A 95 16.44 -13.39 -8.68
N THR A 96 16.62 -12.99 -9.93
CA THR A 96 15.86 -13.52 -11.08
C THR A 96 15.99 -15.03 -11.25
N VAL A 97 17.05 -15.63 -10.70
CA VAL A 97 17.29 -17.08 -10.74
C VAL A 97 16.37 -17.82 -9.79
N VAL A 98 16.16 -17.31 -8.57
CA VAL A 98 15.35 -17.99 -7.53
C VAL A 98 13.90 -17.56 -7.51
N GLU A 99 13.57 -16.43 -8.12
CA GLU A 99 12.21 -15.89 -8.12
C GLU A 99 11.15 -16.86 -8.64
N PRO A 100 11.32 -17.60 -9.75
CA PRO A 100 10.36 -18.60 -10.19
C PRO A 100 10.12 -19.70 -9.14
N SER A 101 11.19 -20.15 -8.46
CA SER A 101 11.10 -21.15 -7.40
C SER A 101 10.33 -20.64 -6.19
N VAL A 102 10.47 -19.34 -5.83
CA VAL A 102 9.73 -18.70 -4.75
C VAL A 102 8.22 -18.76 -5.01
N TRP A 103 7.78 -18.40 -6.21
CA TRP A 103 6.35 -18.42 -6.57
C TRP A 103 5.76 -19.83 -6.53
N VAL A 104 6.47 -20.81 -7.06
CA VAL A 104 6.02 -22.21 -7.07
C VAL A 104 5.90 -22.76 -5.65
N VAL A 105 6.92 -22.53 -4.80
CA VAL A 105 6.93 -22.97 -3.40
C VAL A 105 5.87 -22.22 -2.58
N ALA A 106 5.75 -20.91 -2.74
CA ALA A 106 4.75 -20.12 -2.04
C ALA A 106 3.32 -20.58 -2.37
N ASN A 107 3.02 -20.81 -3.64
CA ASN A 107 1.71 -21.30 -4.07
C ASN A 107 1.41 -22.68 -3.48
N TYR A 108 2.37 -23.61 -3.45
CA TYR A 108 2.21 -24.90 -2.81
C TYR A 108 1.88 -24.73 -1.31
N VAL A 109 2.72 -24.01 -0.57
CA VAL A 109 2.57 -23.79 0.88
C VAL A 109 1.25 -23.10 1.21
N MET A 110 0.87 -22.10 0.43
CA MET A 110 -0.39 -21.37 0.64
C MET A 110 -1.62 -22.24 0.33
N SER A 111 -1.56 -23.10 -0.68
CA SER A 111 -2.69 -23.95 -1.07
C SER A 111 -2.87 -25.17 -0.18
N GLN A 112 -1.78 -25.77 0.31
CA GLN A 112 -1.82 -26.95 1.16
C GLN A 112 -1.90 -26.62 2.66
N ALA A 113 -1.58 -25.37 3.03
CA ALA A 113 -1.44 -24.91 4.43
C ALA A 113 -0.39 -25.75 5.22
N GLU A 114 0.59 -26.28 4.51
CA GLU A 114 1.64 -27.14 5.07
C GLU A 114 3.04 -26.61 4.74
N GLY A 115 3.98 -26.81 5.66
CA GLY A 115 5.38 -26.46 5.42
C GLY A 115 6.02 -27.34 4.34
N LEU A 116 6.98 -26.79 3.61
CA LEU A 116 7.75 -27.51 2.60
C LEU A 116 9.24 -27.47 2.93
N THR A 117 9.86 -28.67 2.93
CA THR A 117 11.32 -28.79 2.91
C THR A 117 11.71 -29.66 1.70
N SER A 118 12.64 -29.18 0.89
CA SER A 118 13.14 -29.89 -0.28
C SER A 118 14.64 -29.76 -0.41
N ALA A 119 15.31 -30.88 -0.69
CA ALA A 119 16.73 -30.88 -1.00
C ALA A 119 17.00 -30.44 -2.44
N ASP A 120 16.09 -30.79 -3.35
CA ASP A 120 16.14 -30.44 -4.75
C ASP A 120 14.72 -30.25 -5.27
N LEU A 121 14.35 -29.00 -5.53
CA LEU A 121 13.02 -28.63 -6.03
C LEU A 121 12.76 -29.20 -7.43
N SER A 122 13.80 -29.39 -8.25
CA SER A 122 13.64 -29.92 -9.61
C SER A 122 13.20 -31.40 -9.62
N ALA A 123 13.51 -32.15 -8.55
CA ALA A 123 13.15 -33.53 -8.34
C ALA A 123 11.93 -33.70 -7.40
N ASP A 124 11.40 -32.64 -6.84
CA ASP A 124 10.31 -32.69 -5.87
C ASP A 124 8.93 -32.65 -6.54
N HIS A 125 8.25 -33.79 -6.58
CA HIS A 125 6.93 -33.94 -7.24
C HIS A 125 5.80 -33.13 -6.60
N ARG A 126 6.00 -32.58 -5.41
CA ARG A 126 5.01 -31.73 -4.72
C ARG A 126 4.93 -30.34 -5.34
N VAL A 127 6.01 -29.87 -5.94
CA VAL A 127 6.07 -28.58 -6.60
C VAL A 127 6.07 -28.75 -8.11
N GLY A 128 5.52 -27.78 -8.82
CA GLY A 128 5.42 -27.83 -10.27
C GLY A 128 6.77 -27.70 -10.96
N ALA A 129 6.80 -27.95 -12.28
CA ALA A 129 7.98 -27.77 -13.10
C ALA A 129 8.48 -26.31 -13.08
N GLY A 130 9.80 -26.15 -13.17
CA GLY A 130 10.44 -24.84 -13.25
C GLY A 130 11.04 -24.33 -11.94
N ALA A 131 10.82 -25.02 -10.82
CA ALA A 131 11.52 -24.71 -9.57
C ALA A 131 12.88 -25.42 -9.50
N THR A 132 13.91 -24.74 -9.00
CA THR A 132 15.25 -25.27 -8.84
C THR A 132 15.85 -24.87 -7.49
N GLY A 133 16.86 -25.61 -7.03
CA GLY A 133 17.53 -25.35 -5.77
C GLY A 133 16.95 -26.13 -4.60
N SER A 134 17.33 -25.78 -3.37
CA SER A 134 16.78 -26.34 -2.12
C SER A 134 15.93 -25.31 -1.39
N ALA A 135 14.91 -25.79 -0.66
CA ALA A 135 13.92 -24.92 -0.04
C ALA A 135 13.59 -25.29 1.41
N LEU A 136 13.25 -24.27 2.19
CA LEU A 136 12.60 -24.36 3.48
C LEU A 136 11.49 -23.32 3.50
N ALA A 137 10.25 -23.75 3.66
CA ALA A 137 9.11 -22.83 3.62
C ALA A 137 8.04 -23.18 4.68
N PHE A 138 7.36 -22.13 5.15
CA PHE A 138 6.35 -22.23 6.21
C PHE A 138 5.09 -21.48 5.82
N PRO A 139 3.89 -22.02 6.10
CA PRO A 139 2.67 -21.26 6.01
C PRO A 139 2.59 -20.24 7.16
N LEU A 140 2.05 -19.06 6.87
CA LEU A 140 1.60 -18.12 7.88
C LEU A 140 0.12 -18.34 8.09
N LEU A 141 -0.24 -18.99 9.21
CA LEU A 141 -1.60 -19.40 9.50
C LEU A 141 -2.27 -18.46 10.50
N CYS A 142 -3.46 -17.99 10.16
CA CYS A 142 -4.27 -17.18 11.05
C CYS A 142 -5.73 -17.67 11.01
N ARG A 143 -6.29 -18.00 12.19
CA ARG A 143 -7.69 -18.40 12.32
C ARG A 143 -8.10 -19.54 11.37
N GLY A 144 -7.21 -20.52 11.18
CA GLY A 144 -7.45 -21.69 10.32
C GLY A 144 -7.34 -21.44 8.81
N ARG A 145 -6.85 -20.27 8.39
CA ARG A 145 -6.57 -19.95 6.98
C ARG A 145 -5.11 -19.54 6.78
N THR A 146 -4.59 -19.79 5.61
CA THR A 146 -3.26 -19.30 5.22
C THR A 146 -3.36 -17.85 4.79
N VAL A 147 -2.63 -16.97 5.47
CA VAL A 147 -2.56 -15.52 5.18
C VAL A 147 -1.30 -15.14 4.42
N GLY A 148 -0.39 -16.08 4.26
CA GLY A 148 0.84 -15.91 3.50
C GLY A 148 1.75 -17.12 3.59
N ALA A 149 2.87 -17.05 2.92
CA ALA A 149 3.95 -18.01 2.96
C ALA A 149 5.29 -17.32 3.23
N LEU A 150 6.10 -17.96 4.03
CA LEU A 150 7.48 -17.61 4.27
C LEU A 150 8.37 -18.61 3.54
N VAL A 151 9.24 -18.16 2.65
CA VAL A 151 10.00 -19.01 1.75
C VAL A 151 11.48 -18.65 1.80
N ALA A 152 12.32 -19.66 2.09
CA ALA A 152 13.77 -19.59 1.91
C ALA A 152 14.19 -20.48 0.75
N ILE A 153 14.97 -19.93 -0.17
CA ILE A 153 15.55 -20.68 -1.31
C ILE A 153 17.07 -20.53 -1.30
N ASP A 154 17.76 -21.65 -1.45
CA ASP A 154 19.13 -21.68 -1.92
C ASP A 154 19.10 -22.14 -3.40
N PRO A 155 19.69 -21.40 -4.34
CA PRO A 155 19.70 -21.78 -5.76
C PRO A 155 20.40 -23.12 -6.04
N THR A 156 21.16 -23.61 -5.07
CA THR A 156 21.89 -24.87 -5.18
C THR A 156 21.14 -26.00 -4.48
N PRO A 157 20.95 -27.16 -5.14
CA PRO A 157 20.44 -28.34 -4.46
C PRO A 157 21.31 -28.74 -3.27
N SER A 158 20.68 -29.20 -2.20
CA SER A 158 21.35 -29.70 -0.99
C SER A 158 21.55 -31.21 -1.01
N ALA A 159 22.56 -31.71 -0.31
CA ALA A 159 22.82 -33.16 -0.17
C ALA A 159 21.68 -33.87 0.62
N SER A 160 20.96 -33.14 1.45
CA SER A 160 19.81 -33.65 2.22
C SER A 160 18.74 -32.56 2.41
N ARG A 161 17.54 -32.95 2.85
CA ARG A 161 16.47 -31.96 3.15
C ARG A 161 16.88 -31.05 4.30
N PRO A 162 16.70 -29.72 4.18
CA PRO A 162 16.85 -28.82 5.30
C PRO A 162 15.80 -29.15 6.35
N THR A 163 16.22 -29.57 7.54
CA THR A 163 15.30 -29.97 8.61
C THR A 163 15.61 -29.27 9.93
N LEU A 164 14.58 -28.87 10.63
CA LEU A 164 14.63 -28.40 12.00
C LEU A 164 14.14 -29.53 12.90
N SER A 165 14.59 -29.55 14.17
CA SER A 165 14.04 -30.49 15.14
C SER A 165 12.58 -30.13 15.46
N ASP A 166 11.75 -31.12 15.77
CA ASP A 166 10.32 -30.95 16.07
C ASP A 166 10.08 -29.89 17.15
N SER A 167 10.95 -29.86 18.18
CA SER A 167 10.87 -28.87 19.26
C SER A 167 11.16 -27.44 18.80
N VAL A 168 12.01 -27.24 17.80
CA VAL A 168 12.29 -25.93 17.20
C VAL A 168 11.16 -25.53 16.26
N LEU A 169 10.68 -26.49 15.46
CA LEU A 169 9.57 -26.25 14.54
C LEU A 169 8.31 -25.78 15.27
N ALA A 170 7.89 -26.49 16.32
CA ALA A 170 6.72 -26.12 17.13
C ALA A 170 6.81 -24.69 17.73
N LYS A 171 8.03 -24.27 18.12
CA LYS A 171 8.25 -22.91 18.64
C LYS A 171 8.21 -21.85 17.55
N MET A 172 8.78 -22.15 16.38
CA MET A 172 8.72 -21.26 15.23
C MET A 172 7.26 -21.10 14.74
N GLU A 173 6.50 -22.19 14.68
CA GLU A 173 5.07 -22.15 14.35
C GLU A 173 4.31 -21.22 15.31
N THR A 174 4.53 -21.34 16.62
CA THR A 174 3.92 -20.42 17.60
C THR A 174 4.27 -18.95 17.36
N LEU A 175 5.51 -18.66 16.97
CA LEU A 175 5.91 -17.27 16.63
C LEU A 175 5.33 -16.83 15.29
N PHE A 176 5.27 -17.71 14.31
CA PHE A 176 4.65 -17.42 13.02
C PHE A 176 3.15 -17.17 13.14
N ASP A 177 2.45 -17.84 14.06
CA ASP A 177 1.03 -17.54 14.34
C ASP A 177 0.83 -16.10 14.82
N LEU A 178 1.75 -15.60 15.68
CA LEU A 178 1.70 -14.20 16.14
C LEU A 178 1.96 -13.20 15.00
N VAL A 179 2.92 -13.51 14.14
CA VAL A 179 3.22 -12.67 12.96
C VAL A 179 2.10 -12.76 11.93
N ALA A 180 1.54 -13.97 11.73
CA ALA A 180 0.42 -14.19 10.83
C ALA A 180 -0.81 -13.39 11.25
N LEU A 181 -1.08 -13.29 12.55
CA LEU A 181 -2.16 -12.45 13.08
C LEU A 181 -1.93 -10.96 12.77
N ALA A 182 -0.70 -10.46 12.97
CA ALA A 182 -0.36 -9.08 12.65
C ALA A 182 -0.50 -8.80 11.14
N LEU A 183 -0.01 -9.73 10.32
CA LEU A 183 -0.10 -9.63 8.85
C LEU A 183 -1.55 -9.68 8.38
N ASP A 184 -2.38 -10.58 8.94
CA ASP A 184 -3.81 -10.70 8.63
C ASP A 184 -4.56 -9.40 8.94
N ASN A 185 -4.28 -8.79 10.10
CA ASN A 185 -4.85 -7.50 10.47
C ASN A 185 -4.43 -6.39 9.50
N ALA A 186 -3.15 -6.33 9.14
CA ALA A 186 -2.62 -5.33 8.20
C ALA A 186 -3.18 -5.50 6.78
N LEU A 187 -3.29 -6.75 6.28
CA LEU A 187 -3.88 -7.06 4.98
C LEU A 187 -5.39 -6.75 4.96
N SER A 188 -6.10 -7.08 6.04
CA SER A 188 -7.53 -6.77 6.19
C SER A 188 -7.75 -5.26 6.20
N TYR A 189 -6.96 -4.51 6.97
CA TYR A 189 -7.01 -3.05 6.99
C TYR A 189 -6.77 -2.45 5.60
N ARG A 190 -5.73 -2.88 4.88
CA ARG A 190 -5.49 -2.46 3.49
C ARG A 190 -6.64 -2.79 2.54
N LYS A 191 -7.27 -3.95 2.72
CA LYS A 191 -8.43 -4.34 1.92
C LYS A 191 -9.63 -3.45 2.20
N GLU A 192 -9.93 -3.15 3.46
CA GLU A 192 -10.99 -2.23 3.85
C GLU A 192 -10.73 -0.82 3.35
N GLU A 193 -9.50 -0.32 3.52
CA GLU A 193 -9.05 0.95 2.95
C GLU A 193 -9.18 0.98 1.41
N ALA A 194 -8.85 -0.14 0.75
CA ALA A 194 -9.03 -0.28 -0.70
C ALA A 194 -10.49 -0.28 -1.13
N LEU A 195 -11.40 -0.72 -0.29
CA LEU A 195 -12.84 -0.73 -0.54
C LEU A 195 -13.51 0.58 -0.10
N SER A 196 -12.86 1.40 0.72
CA SER A 196 -13.37 2.72 1.08
C SER A 196 -13.53 3.59 -0.18
N ILE A 197 -14.69 4.18 -0.33
CA ILE A 197 -15.03 5.10 -1.42
C ILE A 197 -14.98 6.56 -0.98
N THR A 198 -14.79 6.81 0.31
CA THR A 198 -14.79 8.14 0.93
C THR A 198 -13.43 8.54 1.45
N ASP A 199 -13.17 9.84 1.49
CA ASP A 199 -12.06 10.46 2.20
C ASP A 199 -12.43 10.63 3.68
N ASP A 200 -11.58 10.15 4.59
CA ASP A 200 -11.86 10.10 6.03
C ASP A 200 -12.01 11.48 6.67
N LEU A 201 -11.39 12.52 6.11
CA LEU A 201 -11.47 13.87 6.65
C LEU A 201 -12.73 14.60 6.18
N THR A 202 -13.00 14.59 4.88
CA THR A 202 -14.03 15.43 4.25
C THR A 202 -15.33 14.68 3.98
N SER A 203 -15.34 13.34 4.10
CA SER A 203 -16.47 12.47 3.71
C SER A 203 -16.89 12.62 2.24
N LEU A 204 -16.11 13.30 1.40
CA LEU A 204 -16.25 13.28 -0.03
C LEU A 204 -15.80 11.93 -0.60
N ALA A 205 -16.05 11.68 -1.89
CA ALA A 205 -15.38 10.57 -2.57
C ALA A 205 -13.85 10.73 -2.47
N ASN A 206 -13.13 9.62 -2.36
CA ASN A 206 -11.67 9.64 -2.43
C ASN A 206 -11.19 9.54 -3.90
N SER A 207 -9.89 9.77 -4.12
CA SER A 207 -9.28 9.71 -5.46
C SER A 207 -9.47 8.37 -6.17
N ARG A 208 -9.52 7.27 -5.42
CA ARG A 208 -9.76 5.92 -5.97
C ARG A 208 -11.18 5.80 -6.55
N TYR A 209 -12.19 6.20 -5.79
CA TYR A 209 -13.57 6.19 -6.26
C TYR A 209 -13.79 7.16 -7.42
N LEU A 210 -13.17 8.34 -7.38
CA LEU A 210 -13.16 9.28 -8.50
C LEU A 210 -12.69 8.60 -9.80
N ASN A 211 -11.53 7.93 -9.76
CA ASN A 211 -10.98 7.24 -10.92
C ASN A 211 -11.88 6.10 -11.42
N LEU A 212 -12.53 5.37 -10.51
CA LEU A 212 -13.49 4.33 -10.88
C LEU A 212 -14.70 4.93 -11.62
N VAL A 213 -15.26 6.01 -11.07
CA VAL A 213 -16.41 6.71 -11.70
C VAL A 213 -16.00 7.30 -13.04
N LEU A 214 -14.83 7.96 -13.09
CA LEU A 214 -14.36 8.61 -14.31
C LEU A 214 -14.22 7.61 -15.48
N ARG A 215 -13.62 6.45 -15.26
CA ARG A 215 -13.52 5.37 -16.24
C ARG A 215 -14.89 4.79 -16.65
N ARG A 216 -15.84 4.74 -15.73
CA ARG A 216 -17.21 4.30 -16.03
C ARG A 216 -17.95 5.31 -16.91
N GLU A 217 -17.86 6.59 -16.56
CA GLU A 217 -18.52 7.67 -17.30
C GLU A 217 -17.85 7.94 -18.66
N GLU A 218 -16.54 7.76 -18.81
CA GLU A 218 -15.83 7.74 -20.10
C GLU A 218 -16.46 6.70 -21.06
N LYS A 219 -16.60 5.45 -20.60
CA LYS A 219 -17.23 4.39 -21.39
C LYS A 219 -18.69 4.70 -21.73
N ARG A 220 -19.41 5.38 -20.84
CA ARG A 220 -20.78 5.82 -21.07
C ARG A 220 -20.82 6.95 -22.09
N ALA A 221 -19.97 7.96 -21.96
CA ALA A 221 -19.81 9.08 -22.88
C ALA A 221 -19.50 8.59 -24.31
N GLY A 222 -18.52 7.67 -24.44
CA GLY A 222 -18.17 7.05 -25.73
C GLY A 222 -19.32 6.30 -26.41
N ARG A 223 -20.24 5.66 -25.64
CA ARG A 223 -21.41 4.99 -26.20
C ARG A 223 -22.57 5.92 -26.54
N SER A 224 -22.77 6.95 -25.73
CA SER A 224 -23.90 7.87 -25.84
C SER A 224 -23.63 9.08 -26.74
N GLY A 225 -22.37 9.38 -27.02
CA GLY A 225 -21.92 10.61 -27.69
C GLY A 225 -22.12 11.88 -26.84
N ARG A 226 -22.40 11.73 -25.51
CA ARG A 226 -22.57 12.87 -24.61
C ARG A 226 -21.26 13.30 -24.03
N PRO A 227 -21.04 14.59 -23.77
CA PRO A 227 -19.80 15.10 -23.21
C PRO A 227 -19.62 14.66 -21.74
N LEU A 228 -18.35 14.58 -21.32
CA LEU A 228 -17.94 14.35 -19.95
C LEU A 228 -16.88 15.37 -19.57
N SER A 229 -17.11 16.13 -18.51
CA SER A 229 -16.15 17.13 -18.03
C SER A 229 -15.57 16.77 -16.67
N VAL A 230 -14.37 17.26 -16.42
CA VAL A 230 -13.67 17.18 -15.13
C VAL A 230 -13.22 18.58 -14.74
N LEU A 231 -13.42 18.90 -13.46
CA LEU A 231 -12.78 20.01 -12.79
C LEU A 231 -11.67 19.47 -11.89
N PHE A 232 -10.50 20.09 -11.91
CA PHE A 232 -9.42 19.89 -10.94
C PHE A 232 -9.20 21.20 -10.17
N ILE A 233 -9.20 21.14 -8.85
CA ILE A 233 -9.27 22.31 -7.97
C ILE A 233 -8.17 22.17 -6.94
N ASP A 234 -7.41 23.24 -6.73
CA ASP A 234 -6.43 23.32 -5.66
C ASP A 234 -6.68 24.60 -4.84
N MET A 235 -6.63 24.47 -3.51
CA MET A 235 -6.89 25.59 -2.59
C MET A 235 -5.66 26.47 -2.47
N ASP A 236 -5.76 27.72 -2.91
CA ASP A 236 -4.64 28.65 -2.93
C ASP A 236 -4.16 29.01 -1.52
N GLY A 237 -2.84 28.99 -1.34
CA GLY A 237 -2.21 29.42 -0.08
C GLY A 237 -2.48 28.52 1.13
N PHE A 238 -3.04 27.33 0.94
CA PHE A 238 -3.43 26.43 2.03
C PHE A 238 -2.27 26.06 2.97
N LYS A 239 -1.05 25.89 2.44
CA LYS A 239 0.16 25.67 3.24
C LYS A 239 0.36 26.77 4.30
N GLY A 240 -0.02 28.02 3.98
CA GLY A 240 0.04 29.16 4.90
C GLY A 240 -0.89 28.97 6.11
N ILE A 241 -2.08 28.37 5.93
CA ILE A 241 -2.99 28.08 7.04
C ILE A 241 -2.35 27.09 7.99
N ASN A 242 -1.80 25.99 7.47
CA ASN A 242 -1.13 24.99 8.30
C ASN A 242 0.06 25.59 9.06
N THR A 243 0.84 26.46 8.41
CA THR A 243 2.01 27.09 9.02
C THR A 243 1.64 28.09 10.11
N ASN A 244 0.60 28.91 9.88
CA ASN A 244 0.23 30.00 10.78
C ASN A 244 -0.76 29.60 11.88
N HIS A 245 -1.63 28.59 11.62
CA HIS A 245 -2.74 28.21 12.50
C HIS A 245 -2.73 26.73 12.90
N GLY A 246 -1.74 25.96 12.40
CA GLY A 246 -1.57 24.54 12.70
C GLY A 246 -2.46 23.61 11.86
N HIS A 247 -2.08 22.32 11.82
CA HIS A 247 -2.75 21.30 11.00
C HIS A 247 -4.22 21.07 11.34
N LEU A 248 -4.62 21.29 12.60
CA LEU A 248 -6.03 21.15 13.00
C LEU A 248 -6.91 22.21 12.33
N ALA A 249 -6.45 23.46 12.26
CA ALA A 249 -7.14 24.53 11.55
C ALA A 249 -7.23 24.25 10.05
N GLY A 250 -6.14 23.76 9.44
CA GLY A 250 -6.15 23.32 8.04
C GLY A 250 -7.15 22.20 7.78
N SER A 251 -7.18 21.18 8.63
CA SER A 251 -8.16 20.08 8.50
C SER A 251 -9.60 20.57 8.54
N LYS A 252 -9.93 21.48 9.45
CA LYS A 252 -11.27 22.09 9.52
C LYS A 252 -11.59 22.92 8.27
N ALA A 253 -10.62 23.71 7.78
CA ALA A 253 -10.79 24.49 6.56
C ALA A 253 -11.05 23.60 5.34
N LEU A 254 -10.42 22.40 5.25
CA LEU A 254 -10.69 21.43 4.20
C LEU A 254 -12.10 20.84 4.28
N VAL A 255 -12.61 20.58 5.49
CA VAL A 255 -13.99 20.12 5.67
C VAL A 255 -14.98 21.18 5.20
N GLU A 256 -14.78 22.43 5.61
CA GLU A 256 -15.63 23.56 5.16
C GLU A 256 -15.53 23.78 3.64
N ALA A 257 -14.33 23.66 3.03
CA ALA A 257 -14.16 23.75 1.59
C ALA A 257 -14.91 22.61 0.87
N ALA A 258 -14.81 21.40 1.39
CA ALA A 258 -15.53 20.23 0.87
C ALA A 258 -17.05 20.46 0.83
N ASP A 259 -17.63 21.04 1.89
CA ASP A 259 -19.06 21.35 1.95
C ASP A 259 -19.46 22.45 0.95
N VAL A 260 -18.63 23.48 0.79
CA VAL A 260 -18.86 24.54 -0.22
C VAL A 260 -18.82 23.97 -1.64
N ILE A 261 -17.84 23.13 -1.94
CA ILE A 261 -17.67 22.51 -3.27
C ILE A 261 -18.83 21.54 -3.53
N ARG A 262 -19.15 20.66 -2.57
CA ARG A 262 -20.28 19.71 -2.68
C ARG A 262 -21.62 20.43 -2.91
N GLY A 263 -21.87 21.52 -2.15
CA GLY A 263 -23.07 22.33 -2.32
C GLY A 263 -23.13 23.08 -3.66
N SER A 264 -22.04 23.07 -4.44
CA SER A 264 -21.97 23.65 -5.79
C SER A 264 -22.19 22.62 -6.90
N ALA A 265 -22.21 21.34 -6.58
CA ALA A 265 -22.41 20.23 -7.52
C ALA A 265 -23.88 19.76 -7.55
N ARG A 266 -24.27 19.06 -8.63
CA ARG A 266 -25.57 18.38 -8.73
C ARG A 266 -25.47 17.00 -8.07
N GLU A 267 -26.62 16.36 -7.84
CA GLU A 267 -26.67 14.99 -7.30
C GLU A 267 -26.01 13.96 -8.24
N THR A 268 -26.02 14.22 -9.55
CA THR A 268 -25.38 13.37 -10.58
C THR A 268 -23.87 13.54 -10.67
N ASP A 269 -23.33 14.62 -10.11
CA ASP A 269 -21.93 14.95 -10.15
C ASP A 269 -21.20 14.23 -9.00
N VAL A 270 -19.98 13.81 -9.25
CA VAL A 270 -19.15 13.21 -8.20
C VAL A 270 -18.10 14.21 -7.77
N VAL A 271 -18.14 14.55 -6.49
CA VAL A 271 -17.16 15.43 -5.84
C VAL A 271 -16.22 14.59 -5.02
N ALA A 272 -14.92 14.74 -5.24
CA ALA A 272 -13.89 13.99 -4.55
C ALA A 272 -12.79 14.90 -4.00
N ARG A 273 -12.18 14.47 -2.90
CA ARG A 273 -10.88 14.97 -2.50
C ARG A 273 -9.81 14.11 -3.14
N PHE A 274 -8.96 14.70 -3.97
CA PHE A 274 -7.94 14.00 -4.72
C PHE A 274 -6.72 13.69 -3.84
N GLY A 275 -6.30 14.64 -3.02
CA GLY A 275 -5.24 14.51 -2.03
C GLY A 275 -4.85 15.87 -1.45
N GLY A 276 -4.29 15.91 -0.25
CA GLY A 276 -3.86 17.17 0.36
C GLY A 276 -4.97 18.23 0.39
N ASP A 277 -4.78 19.32 -0.35
CA ASP A 277 -5.67 20.46 -0.56
C ASP A 277 -6.32 20.48 -1.96
N GLU A 278 -6.25 19.34 -2.68
CA GLU A 278 -6.77 19.17 -4.04
C GLU A 278 -8.13 18.47 -4.02
N PHE A 279 -9.06 18.99 -4.84
CA PHE A 279 -10.38 18.43 -5.07
C PHE A 279 -10.62 18.22 -6.57
N SER A 280 -11.54 17.32 -6.91
CA SER A 280 -11.94 17.10 -8.29
C SER A 280 -13.44 16.81 -8.41
N LEU A 281 -14.05 17.27 -9.50
CA LEU A 281 -15.44 16.99 -9.82
C LEU A 281 -15.51 16.27 -11.17
N VAL A 282 -16.29 15.18 -11.21
CA VAL A 282 -16.70 14.52 -12.44
C VAL A 282 -18.11 14.98 -12.79
N LEU A 283 -18.30 15.54 -13.96
CA LEU A 283 -19.55 16.14 -14.45
C LEU A 283 -20.07 15.35 -15.67
N PRO A 284 -20.89 14.32 -15.48
CA PRO A 284 -21.48 13.57 -16.56
C PRO A 284 -22.45 14.44 -17.41
N ASP A 285 -22.55 14.13 -18.69
CA ASP A 285 -23.46 14.79 -19.63
C ASP A 285 -23.31 16.34 -19.62
N THR A 286 -22.07 16.84 -19.45
CA THR A 286 -21.79 18.27 -19.27
C THR A 286 -20.67 18.68 -20.24
N ASP A 287 -20.93 19.67 -21.09
CA ASP A 287 -19.99 20.25 -22.04
C ASP A 287 -19.06 21.30 -21.36
N ASP A 288 -18.15 21.88 -22.13
CA ASP A 288 -17.18 22.88 -21.71
C ASP A 288 -17.84 24.12 -21.06
N ARG A 289 -18.93 24.61 -21.64
CA ARG A 289 -19.69 25.77 -21.11
C ARG A 289 -20.38 25.42 -19.81
N GLY A 290 -21.00 24.26 -19.73
CA GLY A 290 -21.62 23.76 -18.52
C GLY A 290 -20.62 23.55 -17.40
N ALA A 291 -19.45 22.99 -17.73
CA ALA A 291 -18.36 22.78 -16.80
C ALA A 291 -17.75 24.10 -16.28
N LEU A 292 -17.56 25.09 -17.18
CA LEU A 292 -17.12 26.43 -16.81
C LEU A 292 -18.11 27.10 -15.84
N ALA A 293 -19.42 27.01 -16.11
CA ALA A 293 -20.42 27.56 -15.19
C ALA A 293 -20.40 26.91 -13.79
N VAL A 294 -20.09 25.61 -13.72
CA VAL A 294 -19.88 24.93 -12.41
C VAL A 294 -18.62 25.46 -11.75
N ALA A 295 -17.51 25.59 -12.47
CA ALA A 295 -16.24 26.12 -11.96
C ALA A 295 -16.39 27.55 -11.42
N GLU A 296 -17.08 28.43 -12.16
CA GLU A 296 -17.38 29.81 -11.74
C GLU A 296 -18.21 29.82 -10.43
N ARG A 297 -19.21 28.97 -10.33
CA ARG A 297 -20.04 28.84 -9.14
C ARG A 297 -19.22 28.38 -7.94
N VAL A 298 -18.35 27.37 -8.10
CA VAL A 298 -17.45 26.87 -7.05
C VAL A 298 -16.52 27.99 -6.59
N LEU A 299 -15.83 28.64 -7.52
CA LEU A 299 -14.86 29.70 -7.21
C LEU A 299 -15.54 30.88 -6.51
N HIS A 300 -16.69 31.34 -7.01
CA HIS A 300 -17.47 32.42 -6.40
C HIS A 300 -17.87 32.08 -4.96
N ARG A 301 -18.34 30.86 -4.70
CA ARG A 301 -18.75 30.43 -3.37
C ARG A 301 -17.56 30.29 -2.42
N LEU A 302 -16.42 29.76 -2.87
CA LEU A 302 -15.19 29.69 -2.07
C LEU A 302 -14.72 31.10 -1.68
N ARG A 303 -14.64 32.03 -2.62
CA ARG A 303 -14.27 33.44 -2.38
C ARG A 303 -15.21 34.14 -1.36
N SER A 304 -16.49 33.82 -1.42
CA SER A 304 -17.51 34.45 -0.57
C SER A 304 -17.58 33.83 0.83
N PHE A 305 -17.11 32.60 0.99
CA PHE A 305 -17.18 31.89 2.25
C PHE A 305 -16.16 32.40 3.27
N VAL A 306 -16.55 32.49 4.54
CA VAL A 306 -15.66 32.84 5.65
C VAL A 306 -15.30 31.57 6.40
N PHE A 307 -14.08 31.12 6.17
CA PHE A 307 -13.57 29.90 6.76
C PHE A 307 -13.20 30.09 8.24
N LEU A 308 -13.41 29.08 9.04
CA LEU A 308 -13.03 28.98 10.46
C LEU A 308 -13.66 30.11 11.32
N GLN A 309 -14.85 30.58 10.93
CA GLN A 309 -15.57 31.61 11.67
C GLN A 309 -15.90 31.15 13.09
N GLY A 310 -16.23 29.87 13.27
CA GLY A 310 -16.48 29.25 14.57
C GLY A 310 -15.25 29.19 15.49
N ASP A 311 -14.05 29.22 14.93
CA ASP A 311 -12.78 29.26 15.66
C ASP A 311 -12.25 30.70 15.83
N SER A 312 -13.03 31.72 15.49
CA SER A 312 -12.69 33.15 15.57
C SER A 312 -11.52 33.57 14.68
N LEU A 313 -11.19 32.80 13.62
CA LEU A 313 -10.09 33.10 12.69
C LEU A 313 -10.56 33.89 11.46
N ALA A 314 -11.78 33.66 10.99
CA ALA A 314 -12.42 34.38 9.87
C ALA A 314 -11.54 34.52 8.62
N LEU A 315 -11.04 33.40 8.08
CA LEU A 315 -10.13 33.37 6.95
C LEU A 315 -10.89 33.40 5.61
N ARG A 316 -10.22 33.90 4.58
CA ARG A 316 -10.66 33.83 3.17
C ARG A 316 -9.70 32.94 2.40
N LEU A 317 -10.26 32.05 1.58
CA LEU A 317 -9.52 31.17 0.70
C LEU A 317 -10.01 31.36 -0.72
N THR A 318 -9.09 31.20 -1.66
CA THR A 318 -9.36 31.11 -3.08
C THR A 318 -8.95 29.75 -3.62
N ALA A 319 -9.20 29.49 -4.88
CA ALA A 319 -8.81 28.26 -5.53
C ALA A 319 -8.38 28.50 -6.97
N SER A 320 -7.45 27.67 -7.42
CA SER A 320 -7.06 27.53 -8.81
C SER A 320 -7.83 26.35 -9.40
N ILE A 321 -8.56 26.56 -10.50
CA ILE A 321 -9.45 25.56 -11.10
C ILE A 321 -9.08 25.32 -12.56
N GLY A 322 -8.81 24.06 -12.91
CA GLY A 322 -8.68 23.61 -14.29
C GLY A 322 -9.93 22.86 -14.74
N VAL A 323 -10.37 23.08 -15.95
CA VAL A 323 -11.54 22.44 -16.59
C VAL A 323 -11.10 21.72 -17.83
N ALA A 324 -11.52 20.47 -18.01
CA ALA A 324 -11.30 19.70 -19.23
C ALA A 324 -12.56 18.93 -19.63
N THR A 325 -12.80 18.75 -20.94
CA THR A 325 -14.00 18.10 -21.48
C THR A 325 -13.65 17.07 -22.55
N LEU A 326 -14.26 15.87 -22.47
CA LEU A 326 -14.30 14.86 -23.52
C LEU A 326 -15.49 15.13 -24.47
N PRO A 327 -15.30 14.96 -25.81
CA PRO A 327 -14.10 14.51 -26.51
C PRO A 327 -13.17 15.66 -26.94
N ASP A 328 -13.38 16.88 -26.46
CA ASP A 328 -12.76 18.09 -27.01
C ASP A 328 -11.23 18.12 -26.82
N VAL A 329 -10.74 17.77 -25.64
CA VAL A 329 -9.31 17.91 -25.29
C VAL A 329 -8.62 16.60 -24.92
N ALA A 330 -9.37 15.50 -24.77
CA ALA A 330 -8.84 14.21 -24.37
C ALA A 330 -9.61 13.06 -25.03
N GLU A 331 -9.00 11.87 -25.08
CA GLU A 331 -9.60 10.65 -25.61
C GLU A 331 -9.82 9.57 -24.53
N SER A 332 -9.19 9.74 -23.37
CA SER A 332 -9.28 8.82 -22.23
C SER A 332 -9.57 9.55 -20.91
N ALA A 333 -10.05 8.80 -19.91
CA ALA A 333 -10.26 9.29 -18.56
C ALA A 333 -8.96 9.83 -17.93
N GLU A 334 -7.84 9.18 -18.19
CA GLU A 334 -6.54 9.55 -17.65
C GLU A 334 -6.03 10.86 -18.28
N ASP A 335 -6.16 11.00 -19.61
CA ASP A 335 -5.79 12.22 -20.32
C ASP A 335 -6.70 13.38 -19.93
N LEU A 336 -8.00 13.13 -19.71
CA LEU A 336 -8.97 14.13 -19.27
C LEU A 336 -8.58 14.71 -17.90
N LEU A 337 -8.26 13.83 -16.93
CA LEU A 337 -7.84 14.27 -15.61
C LEU A 337 -6.52 15.06 -15.66
N LYS A 338 -5.55 14.58 -16.45
CA LYS A 338 -4.27 15.24 -16.68
C LYS A 338 -4.43 16.60 -17.35
N ALA A 339 -5.36 16.72 -18.32
CA ALA A 339 -5.64 18.01 -18.98
C ALA A 339 -6.23 19.02 -17.98
N ALA A 340 -7.15 18.58 -17.11
CA ALA A 340 -7.71 19.43 -16.07
C ALA A 340 -6.64 19.86 -15.04
N ASP A 341 -5.78 18.95 -14.59
CA ASP A 341 -4.66 19.25 -13.70
C ASP A 341 -3.69 20.26 -14.32
N THR A 342 -3.30 20.05 -15.58
CA THR A 342 -2.42 20.98 -16.32
C THR A 342 -3.07 22.37 -16.46
N ALA A 343 -4.38 22.43 -16.70
CA ALA A 343 -5.11 23.70 -16.76
C ALA A 343 -5.13 24.41 -15.39
N MET A 344 -5.36 23.68 -14.31
CA MET A 344 -5.30 24.20 -12.94
C MET A 344 -3.91 24.78 -12.62
N TYR A 345 -2.85 24.06 -13.02
CA TYR A 345 -1.48 24.53 -12.79
C TYR A 345 -1.17 25.85 -13.51
N ARG A 346 -1.72 26.10 -14.71
CA ARG A 346 -1.61 27.39 -15.41
C ARG A 346 -2.23 28.55 -14.60
N VAL A 347 -3.33 28.29 -13.89
CA VAL A 347 -3.93 29.29 -12.99
C VAL A 347 -2.99 29.59 -11.83
N LYS A 348 -2.40 28.58 -11.22
CA LYS A 348 -1.41 28.74 -10.13
C LYS A 348 -0.20 29.56 -10.56
N ASP A 349 0.36 29.28 -11.74
CA ASP A 349 1.50 30.02 -12.29
C ASP A 349 1.15 31.50 -12.58
N ALA A 350 -0.10 31.79 -12.89
CA ALA A 350 -0.61 33.13 -13.09
C ALA A 350 -0.92 33.91 -11.79
N GLY A 351 -0.74 33.28 -10.61
CA GLY A 351 -0.97 33.91 -9.31
C GLY A 351 -2.18 33.35 -8.54
N GLY A 352 -2.84 32.31 -9.05
CA GLY A 352 -3.99 31.64 -8.42
C GLY A 352 -5.31 32.39 -8.63
N ASP A 353 -6.34 31.99 -7.85
CA ASP A 353 -7.65 32.65 -7.80
C ASP A 353 -8.33 32.79 -9.18
N GLY A 354 -8.42 31.69 -9.92
CA GLY A 354 -8.94 31.73 -11.29
C GLY A 354 -9.38 30.39 -11.83
N ILE A 355 -9.79 30.42 -13.10
CA ILE A 355 -10.22 29.26 -13.86
C ILE A 355 -9.50 29.25 -15.21
N HIS A 356 -9.05 28.08 -15.63
CA HIS A 356 -8.56 27.85 -16.98
C HIS A 356 -9.22 26.63 -17.60
N VAL A 357 -9.72 26.78 -18.82
CA VAL A 357 -10.28 25.68 -19.61
C VAL A 357 -9.17 25.10 -20.48
N ALA A 358 -8.96 23.78 -20.39
CA ALA A 358 -7.97 23.10 -21.20
C ALA A 358 -8.31 23.24 -22.70
N GLU A 359 -7.31 23.54 -23.52
CA GLU A 359 -7.43 23.61 -24.96
C GLU A 359 -6.84 22.34 -25.58
N LYS A 360 -7.38 21.95 -26.75
CA LYS A 360 -6.82 20.82 -27.50
C LYS A 360 -5.36 21.14 -27.81
N GLY A 361 -4.45 20.30 -27.35
CA GLY A 361 -3.03 20.46 -27.63
C GLY A 361 -2.78 20.51 -29.14
N THR A 362 -2.14 21.59 -29.59
CA THR A 362 -1.60 21.73 -30.96
C THR A 362 -0.41 20.83 -31.15
#